data_ae6baaa47dfc910172e65978caf7b09c
#
_entry.id   ae6baaa47dfc910172e65978caf7b09c
#
_cell.length_a   1.000
_cell.length_b   1.000
_cell.length_c   1.000
_cell.angle_alpha   90.00
_cell.angle_beta   90.00
_cell.angle_gamma   90.00
#
_symmetry.space_group_name_H-M   'P 1'
#
loop_
_entity.id
_entity.type
_entity.pdbx_description
1 polymer ?
#
loop_
_entity_poly.entity_id
_entity_poly.type
_entity_poly.pdbx_seq_one_letter_code
_entity_poly.pdbx_strand_id
1 'polypeptide(L)'
;MASFDPLDLAGVRERACAAKHALGPGPRLPIVAEGLVPGGRPVRLRLLSASSHPRGLLVYLHGGGWVMYSIDEYDRLARHLADVSGWAVVMVDYPLAPEQRYPAALERCWAALRFLGSREAIAWFDTSGITAPPRIVVAGDSAGAPPLVGQLLVYPVLDHDLNRPSYFRATHPEDISREELRVCWDLYCPDPRRRLETGASPLRAATLAGLPPTRLITADGDVLNDEIAEYGRRLRATGIAVSTAHVHGLGHGCLSAWKESPEVESVVTDTVAWLEQLARTAADRPR
;
A
#
# COMPACT_ATOMS: atom_id res chain seq x y z
N MET A 1 19.24 8.66 -3.90
CA MET A 1 18.18 9.62 -4.37
C MET A 1 18.73 11.05 -4.36
N ALA A 2 18.37 11.89 -5.34
CA ALA A 2 18.63 13.31 -5.22
C ALA A 2 17.90 13.81 -3.95
N SER A 3 18.54 14.71 -3.17
CA SER A 3 18.00 15.23 -1.92
C SER A 3 16.57 15.75 -2.12
N PHE A 4 15.66 15.37 -1.22
CA PHE A 4 14.28 15.85 -1.23
C PHE A 4 14.28 17.34 -0.86
N ASP A 5 14.17 18.20 -1.87
CA ASP A 5 14.07 19.65 -1.68
C ASP A 5 12.58 20.04 -1.71
N PRO A 6 11.98 20.44 -0.57
CA PRO A 6 10.58 20.87 -0.53
C PRO A 6 10.32 22.16 -1.32
N LEU A 7 11.35 22.94 -1.66
CA LEU A 7 11.24 24.14 -2.48
C LEU A 7 11.19 23.80 -3.99
N ASP A 8 11.68 22.61 -4.38
CA ASP A 8 11.60 22.07 -5.75
C ASP A 8 10.77 20.77 -5.80
N LEU A 9 9.60 20.75 -5.19
CA LEU A 9 8.75 19.58 -5.15
C LEU A 9 8.39 19.04 -6.56
N ALA A 10 8.20 19.93 -7.53
CA ALA A 10 7.90 19.54 -8.90
C ALA A 10 9.08 18.77 -9.51
N GLY A 11 10.29 19.25 -9.39
CA GLY A 11 11.48 18.57 -9.90
C GLY A 11 11.78 17.27 -9.13
N VAL A 12 11.51 17.21 -7.82
CA VAL A 12 11.61 15.98 -7.03
C VAL A 12 10.63 14.92 -7.59
N ARG A 13 9.37 15.28 -7.79
CA ARG A 13 8.35 14.39 -8.38
C ARG A 13 8.75 13.92 -9.77
N GLU A 14 9.18 14.82 -10.64
CA GLU A 14 9.62 14.49 -12.00
C GLU A 14 10.76 13.47 -12.00
N ARG A 15 11.81 13.69 -11.21
CA ARG A 15 12.95 12.77 -11.10
C ARG A 15 12.54 11.41 -10.54
N ALA A 16 11.67 11.39 -9.54
CA ALA A 16 11.17 10.17 -8.92
C ALA A 16 10.31 9.35 -9.90
N CYS A 17 9.41 10.01 -10.65
CA CYS A 17 8.61 9.38 -11.70
C CYS A 17 9.49 8.83 -12.82
N ALA A 18 10.47 9.61 -13.30
CA ALA A 18 11.42 9.17 -14.31
C ALA A 18 12.20 7.91 -13.88
N ALA A 19 12.66 7.86 -12.63
CA ALA A 19 13.34 6.68 -12.09
C ALA A 19 12.44 5.43 -12.08
N LYS A 20 11.17 5.57 -11.73
CA LYS A 20 10.19 4.46 -11.78
C LYS A 20 9.92 4.01 -13.22
N HIS A 21 9.74 4.94 -14.16
CA HIS A 21 9.53 4.63 -15.57
C HIS A 21 10.74 3.95 -16.23
N ALA A 22 11.95 4.28 -15.79
CA ALA A 22 13.18 3.65 -16.27
C ALA A 22 13.26 2.13 -15.97
N LEU A 23 12.50 1.62 -15.00
CA LEU A 23 12.38 0.20 -14.73
C LEU A 23 11.62 -0.57 -15.85
N GLY A 24 11.01 0.16 -16.78
CA GLY A 24 10.26 -0.40 -17.90
C GLY A 24 8.88 -0.93 -17.52
N PRO A 25 8.16 -1.49 -18.50
CA PRO A 25 6.79 -1.95 -18.28
C PRO A 25 6.73 -3.26 -17.47
N GLY A 26 5.61 -3.47 -16.80
CA GLY A 26 5.25 -4.74 -16.17
C GLY A 26 4.79 -5.79 -17.17
N PRO A 27 4.38 -6.98 -16.69
CA PRO A 27 3.80 -8.03 -17.53
C PRO A 27 2.57 -7.53 -18.31
N ARG A 28 2.37 -8.08 -19.52
CA ARG A 28 1.12 -7.84 -20.24
C ARG A 28 0.01 -8.66 -19.62
N LEU A 29 -1.09 -8.01 -19.28
CA LEU A 29 -2.27 -8.68 -18.72
C LEU A 29 -3.43 -8.62 -19.72
N PRO A 30 -4.27 -9.65 -19.77
CA PRO A 30 -5.44 -9.70 -20.65
C PRO A 30 -6.52 -8.69 -20.26
N ILE A 31 -6.58 -8.30 -18.99
CA ILE A 31 -7.61 -7.40 -18.47
C ILE A 31 -6.93 -6.20 -17.81
N VAL A 32 -7.18 -5.04 -18.40
CA VAL A 32 -6.77 -3.72 -17.88
C VAL A 32 -7.95 -2.78 -18.09
N ALA A 33 -8.50 -2.24 -17.02
CA ALA A 33 -9.63 -1.32 -17.09
C ALA A 33 -9.45 -0.13 -16.16
N GLU A 34 -9.94 1.02 -16.60
CA GLU A 34 -9.98 2.24 -15.80
C GLU A 34 -11.40 2.44 -15.26
N GLY A 35 -11.51 3.06 -14.11
CA GLY A 35 -12.79 3.40 -13.49
C GLY A 35 -12.68 4.64 -12.63
N LEU A 36 -13.83 5.13 -12.20
CA LEU A 36 -13.94 6.26 -11.28
C LEU A 36 -14.83 5.87 -10.10
N VAL A 37 -14.40 6.20 -8.89
CA VAL A 37 -15.25 6.10 -7.71
C VAL A 37 -16.38 7.14 -7.85
N PRO A 38 -17.65 6.75 -7.80
CA PRO A 38 -18.75 7.68 -7.91
C PRO A 38 -18.87 8.58 -6.67
N GLY A 39 -19.39 9.78 -6.87
CA GLY A 39 -19.68 10.75 -5.81
C GLY A 39 -18.49 11.61 -5.39
N GLY A 40 -18.75 12.86 -5.03
CA GLY A 40 -17.72 13.82 -4.61
C GLY A 40 -16.68 14.13 -5.69
N ARG A 41 -15.42 14.36 -5.28
CA ARG A 41 -14.30 14.44 -6.23
C ARG A 41 -13.98 13.04 -6.73
N PRO A 42 -13.94 12.81 -8.05
CA PRO A 42 -13.66 11.49 -8.61
C PRO A 42 -12.27 11.01 -8.22
N VAL A 43 -12.15 9.72 -7.92
CA VAL A 43 -10.89 9.02 -7.71
C VAL A 43 -10.74 7.99 -8.82
N ARG A 44 -9.65 8.08 -9.57
CA ARG A 44 -9.33 7.12 -10.63
C ARG A 44 -8.96 5.78 -10.03
N LEU A 45 -9.48 4.72 -10.61
CA LEU A 45 -9.14 3.34 -10.30
C LEU A 45 -8.55 2.69 -11.54
N ARG A 46 -7.54 1.83 -11.36
CA ARG A 46 -7.05 0.94 -12.42
C ARG A 46 -7.16 -0.49 -11.95
N LEU A 47 -7.92 -1.29 -12.69
CA LEU A 47 -8.08 -2.72 -12.51
C LEU A 47 -7.10 -3.46 -13.42
N LEU A 48 -6.36 -4.41 -12.84
CA LEU A 48 -5.38 -5.27 -13.49
C LEU A 48 -5.68 -6.72 -13.12
N SER A 49 -5.89 -7.60 -14.11
CA SER A 49 -6.13 -9.01 -13.83
C SER A 49 -5.58 -9.92 -14.91
N ALA A 50 -5.01 -11.05 -14.49
CA ALA A 50 -4.57 -12.13 -15.36
C ALA A 50 -5.73 -13.08 -15.74
N SER A 51 -6.91 -12.97 -15.11
CA SER A 51 -8.04 -13.87 -15.30
C SER A 51 -9.37 -13.14 -15.16
N SER A 52 -10.39 -13.60 -15.90
CA SER A 52 -11.78 -13.17 -15.71
C SER A 52 -12.43 -13.67 -14.41
N HIS A 53 -11.79 -14.62 -13.72
CA HIS A 53 -12.27 -15.20 -12.45
C HIS A 53 -11.14 -15.10 -11.40
N PRO A 54 -10.80 -13.92 -10.91
CA PRO A 54 -9.73 -13.74 -9.93
C PRO A 54 -10.11 -14.36 -8.58
N ARG A 55 -9.11 -14.82 -7.83
CA ARG A 55 -9.28 -15.42 -6.50
C ARG A 55 -9.80 -14.43 -5.44
N GLY A 56 -9.54 -13.15 -5.66
CA GLY A 56 -9.91 -12.05 -4.79
C GLY A 56 -9.49 -10.71 -5.41
N LEU A 57 -9.71 -9.63 -4.67
CA LEU A 57 -9.35 -8.28 -5.02
C LEU A 57 -8.27 -7.76 -4.07
N LEU A 58 -7.11 -7.42 -4.62
CA LEU A 58 -6.04 -6.73 -3.91
C LEU A 58 -6.14 -5.23 -4.21
N VAL A 59 -6.66 -4.46 -3.27
CA VAL A 59 -6.74 -3.00 -3.40
C VAL A 59 -5.40 -2.41 -3.00
N TYR A 60 -4.68 -1.86 -3.96
CA TYR A 60 -3.33 -1.36 -3.77
C TYR A 60 -3.29 0.16 -3.63
N LEU A 61 -2.80 0.63 -2.49
CA LEU A 61 -2.54 2.03 -2.18
C LEU A 61 -1.04 2.26 -2.32
N HIS A 62 -0.63 3.04 -3.31
CA HIS A 62 0.79 3.23 -3.62
C HIS A 62 1.52 4.03 -2.55
N GLY A 63 2.84 3.80 -2.40
CA GLY A 63 3.72 4.58 -1.53
C GLY A 63 4.08 5.95 -2.11
N GLY A 64 4.96 6.67 -1.41
CA GLY A 64 5.45 7.98 -1.83
C GLY A 64 5.25 9.08 -0.79
N GLY A 65 5.07 8.72 0.49
CA GLY A 65 4.94 9.67 1.61
C GLY A 65 3.75 10.62 1.47
N TRP A 66 2.67 10.19 0.82
CA TRP A 66 1.47 10.98 0.47
C TRP A 66 1.74 12.17 -0.46
N VAL A 67 2.96 12.32 -0.95
CA VAL A 67 3.45 13.51 -1.67
C VAL A 67 3.86 13.18 -3.10
N MET A 68 4.28 11.93 -3.37
CA MET A 68 4.85 11.50 -4.64
C MET A 68 4.07 10.36 -5.27
N TYR A 69 4.27 10.21 -6.59
CA TYR A 69 3.77 9.14 -7.44
C TYR A 69 2.25 9.17 -7.69
N SER A 70 1.84 8.27 -8.53
CA SER A 70 0.46 7.94 -8.88
C SER A 70 0.36 6.44 -9.18
N ILE A 71 -0.78 5.98 -9.61
CA ILE A 71 -0.96 4.61 -10.06
C ILE A 71 -0.13 4.27 -11.31
N ASP A 72 0.33 5.28 -12.07
CA ASP A 72 1.10 5.04 -13.30
C ASP A 72 2.53 4.58 -12.97
N GLU A 73 3.19 5.13 -11.95
CA GLU A 73 4.52 4.72 -11.49
C GLU A 73 4.51 3.35 -10.78
N TYR A 74 3.38 2.94 -10.27
CA TYR A 74 3.21 1.64 -9.62
C TYR A 74 2.60 0.57 -10.53
N ASP A 75 2.22 0.90 -11.77
CA ASP A 75 1.60 -0.02 -12.73
C ASP A 75 2.45 -1.28 -12.98
N ARG A 76 3.78 -1.13 -13.08
CA ARG A 76 4.73 -2.25 -13.26
C ARG A 76 4.61 -3.27 -12.13
N LEU A 77 4.66 -2.83 -10.88
CA LEU A 77 4.55 -3.69 -9.70
C LEU A 77 3.16 -4.31 -9.57
N ALA A 78 2.12 -3.50 -9.77
CA ALA A 78 0.74 -3.97 -9.68
C ALA A 78 0.41 -5.05 -10.73
N ARG A 79 0.94 -4.92 -11.96
CA ARG A 79 0.84 -5.97 -12.99
C ARG A 79 1.54 -7.25 -12.55
N HIS A 80 2.73 -7.15 -11.99
CA HIS A 80 3.44 -8.33 -11.51
C HIS A 80 2.65 -9.04 -10.41
N LEU A 81 2.15 -8.30 -9.43
CA LEU A 81 1.32 -8.86 -8.36
C LEU A 81 0.06 -9.54 -8.89
N ALA A 82 -0.62 -8.94 -9.88
CA ALA A 82 -1.80 -9.54 -10.50
C ALA A 82 -1.46 -10.83 -11.26
N ASP A 83 -0.33 -10.85 -11.96
CA ASP A 83 0.14 -12.00 -12.75
C ASP A 83 0.48 -13.20 -11.87
N VAL A 84 1.30 -12.98 -10.83
CA VAL A 84 1.82 -14.10 -10.01
C VAL A 84 0.84 -14.58 -8.94
N SER A 85 -0.08 -13.72 -8.47
CA SER A 85 -0.99 -14.07 -7.37
C SER A 85 -2.31 -14.68 -7.84
N GLY A 86 -2.73 -14.41 -9.07
CA GLY A 86 -4.08 -14.74 -9.55
C GLY A 86 -5.19 -13.92 -8.86
N TRP A 87 -4.84 -12.85 -8.14
CA TRP A 87 -5.77 -11.84 -7.62
C TRP A 87 -5.90 -10.71 -8.64
N ALA A 88 -7.08 -10.12 -8.74
CA ALA A 88 -7.19 -8.85 -9.44
C ALA A 88 -6.62 -7.74 -8.55
N VAL A 89 -5.79 -6.86 -9.12
CA VAL A 89 -5.26 -5.69 -8.41
C VAL A 89 -6.06 -4.47 -8.82
N VAL A 90 -6.60 -3.73 -7.86
CA VAL A 90 -7.18 -2.40 -8.10
C VAL A 90 -6.31 -1.36 -7.42
N MET A 91 -5.72 -0.50 -8.24
CA MET A 91 -4.95 0.65 -7.77
C MET A 91 -5.86 1.84 -7.57
N VAL A 92 -5.62 2.61 -6.52
CA VAL A 92 -6.38 3.81 -6.16
C VAL A 92 -5.49 5.04 -6.31
N ASP A 93 -5.86 5.93 -7.23
CA ASP A 93 -5.17 7.19 -7.51
C ASP A 93 -5.63 8.26 -6.51
N TYR A 94 -5.20 8.13 -5.28
CA TYR A 94 -5.58 9.05 -4.20
C TYR A 94 -4.88 10.40 -4.34
N PRO A 95 -5.50 11.50 -3.87
CA PRO A 95 -4.92 12.84 -3.98
C PRO A 95 -3.68 13.00 -3.11
N LEU A 96 -2.72 13.78 -3.62
CA LEU A 96 -1.44 14.00 -2.97
C LEU A 96 -1.41 15.35 -2.21
N ALA A 97 -0.57 15.40 -1.20
CA ALA A 97 -0.15 16.63 -0.53
C ALA A 97 1.00 17.31 -1.31
N PRO A 98 1.18 18.62 -1.19
CA PRO A 98 0.43 19.56 -0.35
C PRO A 98 -0.89 20.05 -0.96
N GLU A 99 -1.21 19.66 -2.20
CA GLU A 99 -2.40 20.11 -2.92
C GLU A 99 -3.69 19.67 -2.19
N GLN A 100 -3.68 18.46 -1.65
CA GLN A 100 -4.77 17.93 -0.82
C GLN A 100 -4.20 17.26 0.43
N ARG A 101 -4.17 18.01 1.52
CA ARG A 101 -3.60 17.59 2.81
C ARG A 101 -4.50 16.60 3.54
N TYR A 102 -3.96 15.99 4.60
CA TYR A 102 -4.73 15.14 5.51
C TYR A 102 -6.05 15.82 5.95
N PRO A 103 -7.18 15.11 5.91
CA PRO A 103 -7.35 13.67 5.69
C PRO A 103 -7.73 13.28 4.25
N ALA A 104 -7.56 14.15 3.24
CA ALA A 104 -8.12 13.95 1.90
C ALA A 104 -7.75 12.58 1.27
N ALA A 105 -6.48 12.18 1.32
CA ALA A 105 -6.03 10.87 0.82
C ALA A 105 -6.76 9.73 1.52
N LEU A 106 -6.81 9.76 2.85
CA LEU A 106 -7.50 8.74 3.67
C LEU A 106 -8.98 8.62 3.31
N GLU A 107 -9.69 9.74 3.24
CA GLU A 107 -11.12 9.79 2.90
C GLU A 107 -11.39 9.23 1.49
N ARG A 108 -10.50 9.50 0.53
CA ARG A 108 -10.63 8.99 -0.84
C ARG A 108 -10.32 7.51 -0.95
N CYS A 109 -9.29 7.03 -0.28
CA CYS A 109 -9.01 5.59 -0.18
C CYS A 109 -10.19 4.86 0.47
N TRP A 110 -10.75 5.42 1.54
CA TRP A 110 -11.93 4.87 2.20
C TRP A 110 -13.16 4.82 1.26
N ALA A 111 -13.41 5.90 0.51
CA ALA A 111 -14.50 5.93 -0.48
C ALA A 111 -14.30 4.87 -1.57
N ALA A 112 -13.07 4.69 -2.06
CA ALA A 112 -12.74 3.65 -3.02
C ALA A 112 -13.00 2.24 -2.47
N LEU A 113 -12.57 1.95 -1.24
CA LEU A 113 -12.81 0.66 -0.59
C LEU A 113 -14.30 0.38 -0.38
N ARG A 114 -15.07 1.39 0.04
CA ARG A 114 -16.52 1.25 0.18
C ARG A 114 -17.21 0.99 -1.15
N PHE A 115 -16.82 1.69 -2.21
CA PHE A 115 -17.32 1.45 -3.56
C PHE A 115 -17.01 0.02 -4.01
N LEU A 116 -15.74 -0.40 -3.91
CA LEU A 116 -15.31 -1.74 -4.34
C LEU A 116 -16.00 -2.88 -3.58
N GLY A 117 -16.41 -2.65 -2.34
CA GLY A 117 -17.22 -3.58 -1.54
C GLY A 117 -18.73 -3.47 -1.75
N SER A 118 -19.21 -2.58 -2.61
CA SER A 118 -20.62 -2.32 -2.82
C SER A 118 -21.21 -3.12 -4.00
N ARG A 119 -22.55 -3.18 -4.07
CA ARG A 119 -23.25 -3.74 -5.24
C ARG A 119 -23.04 -2.92 -6.52
N GLU A 120 -22.79 -1.62 -6.40
CA GLU A 120 -22.55 -0.74 -7.54
C GLU A 120 -21.27 -1.10 -8.30
N ALA A 121 -20.24 -1.60 -7.59
CA ALA A 121 -19.00 -2.03 -8.21
C ALA A 121 -19.17 -3.31 -9.06
N ILE A 122 -20.21 -4.11 -8.85
CA ILE A 122 -20.45 -5.33 -9.63
C ILE A 122 -20.57 -5.00 -11.12
N ALA A 123 -21.35 -3.97 -11.47
CA ALA A 123 -21.50 -3.56 -12.86
C ALA A 123 -20.17 -3.09 -13.48
N TRP A 124 -19.30 -2.45 -12.70
CA TRP A 124 -17.98 -2.06 -13.18
C TRP A 124 -17.08 -3.28 -13.38
N PHE A 125 -17.08 -4.26 -12.48
CA PHE A 125 -16.34 -5.50 -12.66
C PHE A 125 -16.81 -6.26 -13.90
N ASP A 126 -18.12 -6.44 -14.09
CA ASP A 126 -18.70 -7.12 -15.23
C ASP A 126 -18.32 -6.44 -16.55
N THR A 127 -18.43 -5.12 -16.63
CA THR A 127 -18.03 -4.35 -17.83
C THR A 127 -16.51 -4.35 -18.04
N SER A 128 -15.73 -4.55 -17.00
CA SER A 128 -14.27 -4.70 -17.06
C SER A 128 -13.82 -6.13 -17.42
N GLY A 129 -14.74 -7.06 -17.54
CA GLY A 129 -14.46 -8.45 -17.96
C GLY A 129 -14.02 -9.38 -16.85
N ILE A 130 -14.33 -9.06 -15.58
CA ILE A 130 -14.10 -9.97 -14.45
C ILE A 130 -15.38 -10.22 -13.67
N THR A 131 -15.51 -11.43 -13.13
CA THR A 131 -16.53 -11.71 -12.11
C THR A 131 -16.13 -11.02 -10.80
N ALA A 132 -17.06 -10.31 -10.16
CA ALA A 132 -16.81 -9.62 -8.91
C ALA A 132 -16.22 -10.56 -7.84
N PRO A 133 -14.99 -10.30 -7.36
CA PRO A 133 -14.37 -11.20 -6.39
C PRO A 133 -14.97 -11.02 -5.01
N PRO A 134 -15.25 -12.12 -4.29
CA PRO A 134 -15.93 -12.07 -2.99
C PRO A 134 -15.02 -11.63 -1.83
N ARG A 135 -13.74 -11.42 -2.07
CA ARG A 135 -12.73 -11.20 -1.04
C ARG A 135 -11.91 -9.96 -1.36
N ILE A 136 -11.72 -9.10 -0.36
CA ILE A 136 -10.90 -7.89 -0.49
C ILE A 136 -9.76 -7.96 0.51
N VAL A 137 -8.53 -7.80 0.01
CA VAL A 137 -7.32 -7.52 0.78
C VAL A 137 -6.90 -6.09 0.45
N VAL A 138 -6.56 -5.30 1.46
CA VAL A 138 -5.89 -4.01 1.26
C VAL A 138 -4.39 -4.22 1.32
N ALA A 139 -3.69 -3.70 0.33
CA ALA A 139 -2.25 -3.61 0.30
C ALA A 139 -1.81 -2.15 0.26
N GLY A 140 -0.70 -1.82 0.90
CA GLY A 140 -0.15 -0.46 0.94
C GLY A 140 -0.03 0.07 2.37
N ASP A 141 0.07 1.41 2.47
CA ASP A 141 0.52 2.08 3.69
C ASP A 141 -0.60 2.69 4.54
N SER A 142 -1.88 2.26 4.42
CA SER A 142 -2.98 2.89 5.16
C SER A 142 -4.10 1.94 5.56
N ALA A 143 -4.58 2.13 6.77
CA ALA A 143 -5.60 1.33 7.41
C ALA A 143 -6.98 2.00 7.41
N GLY A 144 -8.02 1.18 7.56
CA GLY A 144 -9.40 1.57 7.79
C GLY A 144 -10.32 1.13 6.64
N ALA A 145 -11.04 0.00 6.81
CA ALA A 145 -11.66 -0.63 5.66
C ALA A 145 -12.99 -1.34 6.02
N PRO A 146 -13.88 -1.54 5.02
CA PRO A 146 -14.99 -2.49 5.09
C PRO A 146 -14.49 -3.90 5.43
N PRO A 147 -15.35 -4.90 5.60
CA PRO A 147 -14.91 -6.24 5.99
C PRO A 147 -13.86 -6.79 5.01
N LEU A 148 -12.61 -6.73 5.46
CA LEU A 148 -11.44 -7.23 4.74
C LEU A 148 -11.14 -8.65 5.18
N VAL A 149 -10.66 -9.46 4.25
CA VAL A 149 -10.14 -10.79 4.60
C VAL A 149 -8.68 -10.76 5.01
N GLY A 150 -7.95 -9.66 4.72
CA GLY A 150 -6.57 -9.46 5.11
C GLY A 150 -6.06 -8.05 4.83
N GLN A 151 -4.91 -7.71 5.42
CA GLN A 151 -4.14 -6.51 5.08
C GLN A 151 -2.67 -6.87 4.85
N LEU A 152 -2.12 -6.37 3.75
CA LEU A 152 -0.71 -6.50 3.37
C LEU A 152 -0.04 -5.14 3.50
N LEU A 153 0.83 -4.98 4.47
CA LEU A 153 1.52 -3.74 4.78
C LEU A 153 3.00 -3.89 4.45
N VAL A 154 3.47 -3.11 3.48
CA VAL A 154 4.83 -3.16 2.98
C VAL A 154 5.55 -1.92 3.49
N TYR A 155 6.49 -2.11 4.42
CA TYR A 155 7.21 -1.06 5.16
C TYR A 155 6.36 0.20 5.43
N PRO A 156 5.20 0.06 6.11
CA PRO A 156 4.24 1.15 6.29
C PRO A 156 4.72 2.21 7.26
N VAL A 157 4.35 3.48 7.00
CA VAL A 157 4.41 4.56 7.99
C VAL A 157 3.21 4.41 8.92
N LEU A 158 3.46 4.27 10.23
CA LEU A 158 2.43 3.96 11.23
C LEU A 158 2.34 4.99 12.36
N ASP A 159 3.33 5.87 12.49
CA ASP A 159 3.38 6.94 13.48
C ASP A 159 4.09 8.18 12.94
N HIS A 160 3.77 9.34 13.50
CA HIS A 160 4.47 10.60 13.22
C HIS A 160 5.68 10.84 14.12
N ASP A 161 5.93 9.98 15.11
CA ASP A 161 7.07 10.09 16.01
C ASP A 161 8.34 9.54 15.36
N LEU A 162 9.16 10.45 14.83
CA LEU A 162 10.41 10.15 14.15
C LEU A 162 11.60 10.00 15.11
N ASN A 163 11.37 9.72 16.40
CA ASN A 163 12.44 9.59 17.40
C ASN A 163 12.71 8.14 17.82
N ARG A 164 12.18 7.16 17.10
CA ARG A 164 12.49 5.75 17.35
C ARG A 164 13.93 5.44 16.94
N PRO A 165 14.61 4.47 17.59
CA PRO A 165 16.01 4.16 17.30
C PRO A 165 16.32 3.86 15.83
N SER A 166 15.39 3.23 15.09
CA SER A 166 15.58 2.93 13.66
C SER A 166 15.79 4.18 12.81
N TYR A 167 15.22 5.34 13.17
CA TYR A 167 15.42 6.61 12.47
C TYR A 167 16.83 7.19 12.57
N PHE A 168 17.65 6.68 13.50
CA PHE A 168 19.03 7.12 13.74
C PHE A 168 20.08 6.06 13.37
N ARG A 169 19.65 4.88 12.91
CA ARG A 169 20.56 3.88 12.39
C ARG A 169 21.06 4.29 11.01
N ALA A 170 22.29 3.87 10.69
CA ALA A 170 22.80 4.07 9.35
C ALA A 170 21.91 3.31 8.35
N THR A 171 21.35 4.03 7.41
CA THR A 171 20.54 3.50 6.33
C THR A 171 21.37 3.43 5.05
N HIS A 172 20.90 2.68 4.08
CA HIS A 172 21.48 2.72 2.76
C HIS A 172 21.29 4.14 2.16
N PRO A 173 22.27 4.71 1.44
CA PRO A 173 22.20 6.09 0.94
C PRO A 173 20.99 6.39 0.02
N GLU A 174 20.39 5.35 -0.53
CA GLU A 174 19.21 5.46 -1.40
C GLU A 174 17.87 5.27 -0.69
N ASP A 175 17.89 4.95 0.61
CA ASP A 175 16.69 4.76 1.41
C ASP A 175 16.05 6.09 1.82
N ILE A 176 14.77 6.03 2.21
CA ILE A 176 14.09 7.18 2.79
C ILE A 176 14.76 7.56 4.12
N SER A 177 15.10 8.81 4.26
CA SER A 177 15.70 9.34 5.48
C SER A 177 14.65 9.86 6.46
N ARG A 178 15.06 10.00 7.74
CA ARG A 178 14.28 10.68 8.78
C ARG A 178 13.85 12.09 8.34
N GLU A 179 14.74 12.82 7.69
CA GLU A 179 14.49 14.20 7.26
C GLU A 179 13.47 14.25 6.13
N GLU A 180 13.55 13.37 5.15
CA GLU A 180 12.56 13.27 4.08
C GLU A 180 11.16 12.91 4.64
N LEU A 181 11.07 11.99 5.59
CA LEU A 181 9.80 11.69 6.27
C LEU A 181 9.27 12.89 7.05
N ARG A 182 10.14 13.67 7.70
CA ARG A 182 9.73 14.91 8.37
C ARG A 182 9.09 15.89 7.38
N VAL A 183 9.72 16.09 6.22
CA VAL A 183 9.17 16.94 5.17
C VAL A 183 7.84 16.39 4.63
N CYS A 184 7.73 15.08 4.41
CA CYS A 184 6.47 14.46 4.00
C CYS A 184 5.36 14.73 5.01
N TRP A 185 5.63 14.58 6.32
CA TRP A 185 4.67 14.90 7.37
C TRP A 185 4.28 16.39 7.40
N ASP A 186 5.23 17.30 7.19
CA ASP A 186 4.96 18.75 7.16
C ASP A 186 4.07 19.13 5.97
N LEU A 187 4.25 18.48 4.83
CA LEU A 187 3.42 18.67 3.65
C LEU A 187 2.04 18.02 3.79
N TYR A 188 1.99 16.77 4.30
CA TYR A 188 0.77 15.98 4.41
C TYR A 188 -0.14 16.45 5.54
N CYS A 189 0.40 16.58 6.74
CA CYS A 189 -0.34 16.95 7.95
C CYS A 189 0.43 18.02 8.74
N PRO A 190 0.35 19.31 8.34
CA PRO A 190 1.13 20.39 8.96
C PRO A 190 0.72 20.69 10.41
N ASP A 191 -0.53 20.41 10.81
CA ASP A 191 -0.96 20.58 12.20
C ASP A 191 -0.48 19.39 13.06
N PRO A 192 0.46 19.60 14.02
CA PRO A 192 0.99 18.53 14.85
C PRO A 192 -0.08 17.83 15.71
N ARG A 193 -1.17 18.52 16.04
CA ARG A 193 -2.27 17.92 16.84
C ARG A 193 -3.01 16.86 16.03
N ARG A 194 -3.19 17.12 14.74
CA ARG A 194 -3.86 16.19 13.83
C ARG A 194 -3.01 14.95 13.50
N ARG A 195 -1.68 15.06 13.62
CA ARG A 195 -0.79 13.89 13.50
C ARG A 195 -1.03 12.85 14.59
N LEU A 196 -1.63 13.25 15.74
CA LEU A 196 -2.02 12.36 16.81
C LEU A 196 -3.30 11.56 16.53
N GLU A 197 -4.08 11.95 15.53
CA GLU A 197 -5.27 11.23 15.13
C GLU A 197 -4.91 9.83 14.61
N THR A 198 -5.71 8.83 14.94
CA THR A 198 -5.46 7.43 14.55
C THR A 198 -5.49 7.22 13.03
N GLY A 199 -6.20 8.09 12.30
CA GLY A 199 -6.21 8.09 10.85
C GLY A 199 -4.90 8.59 10.23
N ALA A 200 -4.12 9.39 10.95
CA ALA A 200 -2.79 9.83 10.54
C ALA A 200 -1.69 8.90 11.08
N SER A 201 -1.82 8.47 12.33
CA SER A 201 -0.85 7.63 13.06
C SER A 201 -1.53 6.40 13.66
N PRO A 202 -1.68 5.30 12.88
CA PRO A 202 -2.39 4.08 13.31
C PRO A 202 -1.85 3.46 14.61
N LEU A 203 -0.56 3.59 14.89
CA LEU A 203 0.04 3.14 16.16
C LEU A 203 -0.54 3.84 17.39
N ARG A 204 -1.24 4.96 17.24
CA ARG A 204 -1.87 5.69 18.36
C ARG A 204 -3.29 5.22 18.66
N ALA A 205 -3.82 4.26 17.91
CA ALA A 205 -5.11 3.67 18.19
C ALA A 205 -5.09 3.02 19.58
N ALA A 206 -6.16 3.23 20.36
CA ALA A 206 -6.29 2.63 21.70
C ALA A 206 -6.30 1.10 21.64
N THR A 207 -6.90 0.54 20.60
CA THR A 207 -6.92 -0.90 20.32
C THR A 207 -6.78 -1.17 18.83
N LEU A 208 -6.19 -2.31 18.51
CA LEU A 208 -6.11 -2.87 17.14
C LEU A 208 -7.02 -4.12 17.01
N ALA A 209 -7.86 -4.40 18.00
CA ALA A 209 -8.79 -5.52 17.95
C ALA A 209 -9.77 -5.38 16.80
N GLY A 210 -10.11 -6.50 16.17
CA GLY A 210 -11.05 -6.54 15.03
C GLY A 210 -10.42 -6.25 13.67
N LEU A 211 -9.13 -5.92 13.60
CA LEU A 211 -8.42 -5.84 12.34
C LEU A 211 -8.26 -7.24 11.70
N PRO A 212 -8.15 -7.33 10.38
CA PRO A 212 -8.00 -8.62 9.69
C PRO A 212 -6.60 -9.22 9.90
N PRO A 213 -6.40 -10.51 9.54
CA PRO A 213 -5.08 -11.10 9.42
C PRO A 213 -4.13 -10.20 8.64
N THR A 214 -2.92 -10.02 9.15
CA THR A 214 -1.98 -9.02 8.66
C THR A 214 -0.67 -9.69 8.22
N ARG A 215 -0.18 -9.31 7.03
CA ARG A 215 1.19 -9.55 6.61
C ARG A 215 1.97 -8.24 6.64
N LEU A 216 3.10 -8.25 7.35
CA LEU A 216 4.05 -7.14 7.43
C LEU A 216 5.31 -7.49 6.63
N ILE A 217 5.71 -6.64 5.71
CA ILE A 217 6.99 -6.73 5.01
C ILE A 217 7.89 -5.61 5.49
N THR A 218 9.13 -5.97 5.86
CA THR A 218 10.18 -5.06 6.32
C THR A 218 11.42 -5.21 5.44
N ALA A 219 12.37 -4.29 5.51
CA ALA A 219 13.62 -4.33 4.76
C ALA A 219 14.81 -3.94 5.66
N ASP A 220 16.02 -4.35 5.26
CA ASP A 220 17.24 -4.00 6.00
C ASP A 220 17.45 -2.47 6.02
N GLY A 221 17.87 -1.96 7.18
CA GLY A 221 18.19 -0.54 7.33
C GLY A 221 17.01 0.43 7.28
N ASP A 222 15.79 -0.04 7.03
CA ASP A 222 14.61 0.82 6.93
C ASP A 222 14.33 1.56 8.25
N VAL A 223 14.19 2.88 8.17
CA VAL A 223 13.90 3.75 9.31
C VAL A 223 12.56 3.43 9.99
N LEU A 224 11.64 2.75 9.30
CA LEU A 224 10.30 2.40 9.79
C LEU A 224 10.26 1.08 10.58
N ASN A 225 11.37 0.34 10.64
CA ASN A 225 11.38 -1.01 11.22
C ASN A 225 10.90 -1.07 12.67
N ASP A 226 11.24 -0.10 13.51
CA ASP A 226 10.84 -0.12 14.93
C ASP A 226 9.32 0.08 15.10
N GLU A 227 8.69 0.96 14.31
CA GLU A 227 7.25 1.17 14.37
C GLU A 227 6.46 -0.01 13.78
N ILE A 228 6.99 -0.64 12.73
CA ILE A 228 6.41 -1.85 12.15
C ILE A 228 6.48 -3.02 13.15
N ALA A 229 7.60 -3.19 13.82
CA ALA A 229 7.77 -4.21 14.86
C ALA A 229 6.80 -4.00 16.03
N GLU A 230 6.63 -2.76 16.47
CA GLU A 230 5.67 -2.42 17.52
C GLU A 230 4.23 -2.69 17.07
N TYR A 231 3.86 -2.30 15.87
CA TYR A 231 2.52 -2.55 15.33
C TYR A 231 2.21 -4.03 15.27
N GLY A 232 3.15 -4.83 14.74
CA GLY A 232 3.01 -6.29 14.70
C GLY A 232 2.86 -6.92 16.09
N ARG A 233 3.60 -6.44 17.09
CA ARG A 233 3.48 -6.88 18.49
C ARG A 233 2.10 -6.54 19.07
N ARG A 234 1.60 -5.33 18.81
CA ARG A 234 0.27 -4.89 19.29
C ARG A 234 -0.86 -5.65 18.60
N LEU A 235 -0.75 -5.95 17.31
CA LEU A 235 -1.73 -6.80 16.61
C LEU A 235 -1.80 -8.19 17.25
N ARG A 236 -0.66 -8.85 17.47
CA ARG A 236 -0.61 -10.18 18.12
C ARG A 236 -1.21 -10.16 19.52
N ALA A 237 -0.98 -9.09 20.29
CA ALA A 237 -1.55 -8.92 21.63
C ALA A 237 -3.08 -8.82 21.63
N THR A 238 -3.72 -8.45 20.52
CA THR A 238 -5.18 -8.45 20.33
C THR A 238 -5.71 -9.71 19.66
N GLY A 239 -4.88 -10.75 19.49
CA GLY A 239 -5.28 -12.01 18.89
C GLY A 239 -5.30 -12.02 17.37
N ILE A 240 -4.80 -10.98 16.70
CA ILE A 240 -4.74 -10.92 15.25
C ILE A 240 -3.59 -11.81 14.74
N ALA A 241 -3.86 -12.62 13.71
CA ALA A 241 -2.83 -13.42 13.04
C ALA A 241 -1.90 -12.48 12.25
N VAL A 242 -0.60 -12.50 12.60
CA VAL A 242 0.42 -11.66 11.96
C VAL A 242 1.51 -12.54 11.36
N SER A 243 1.64 -12.47 10.03
CA SER A 243 2.76 -13.00 9.27
C SER A 243 3.77 -11.88 8.98
N THR A 244 5.05 -12.18 9.04
CA THR A 244 6.11 -11.22 8.73
C THR A 244 7.04 -11.77 7.65
N ALA A 245 7.51 -10.91 6.76
CA ALA A 245 8.61 -11.20 5.86
C ALA A 245 9.64 -10.06 5.92
N HIS A 246 10.90 -10.40 5.65
CA HIS A 246 11.98 -9.43 5.67
C HIS A 246 12.81 -9.55 4.40
N VAL A 247 13.05 -8.42 3.74
CA VAL A 247 13.93 -8.35 2.56
C VAL A 247 15.33 -8.03 3.05
N HIS A 248 16.26 -8.99 2.86
CA HIS A 248 17.65 -8.83 3.24
C HIS A 248 18.47 -8.11 2.15
N GLY A 249 19.43 -7.31 2.58
CA GLY A 249 20.40 -6.64 1.69
C GLY A 249 19.81 -5.45 0.91
N LEU A 250 18.54 -5.11 1.08
CA LEU A 250 17.88 -4.02 0.40
C LEU A 250 17.09 -3.18 1.40
N GLY A 251 16.96 -1.88 1.12
CA GLY A 251 16.28 -0.93 1.97
C GLY A 251 14.83 -0.64 1.58
N HIS A 252 14.35 0.50 2.05
CA HIS A 252 12.99 0.99 1.80
C HIS A 252 12.68 1.11 0.31
N GLY A 253 11.47 0.74 -0.10
CA GLY A 253 11.06 0.83 -1.52
C GLY A 253 11.50 -0.34 -2.40
N CYS A 254 12.22 -1.32 -1.86
CA CYS A 254 12.82 -2.45 -2.61
C CYS A 254 11.81 -3.33 -3.36
N LEU A 255 10.53 -3.33 -3.01
CA LEU A 255 9.54 -4.19 -3.68
C LEU A 255 9.42 -3.91 -5.18
N SER A 256 9.78 -2.70 -5.62
CA SER A 256 9.82 -2.34 -7.03
C SER A 256 10.93 -3.04 -7.82
N ALA A 257 11.94 -3.59 -7.15
CA ALA A 257 13.10 -4.28 -7.73
C ALA A 257 12.91 -5.81 -7.84
N TRP A 258 11.67 -6.28 -7.96
CA TRP A 258 11.34 -7.71 -7.95
C TRP A 258 12.02 -8.50 -9.09
N LYS A 259 12.29 -7.90 -10.25
CA LYS A 259 13.03 -8.56 -11.34
C LYS A 259 14.53 -8.61 -11.11
N GLU A 260 15.05 -7.64 -10.38
CA GLU A 260 16.47 -7.39 -10.19
C GLU A 260 17.00 -8.08 -8.92
N SER A 261 16.11 -8.54 -8.00
CA SER A 261 16.49 -9.14 -6.72
C SER A 261 15.76 -10.45 -6.44
N PRO A 262 16.48 -11.57 -6.34
CA PRO A 262 15.92 -12.85 -5.89
C PRO A 262 15.32 -12.79 -4.48
N GLU A 263 15.83 -11.95 -3.61
CA GLU A 263 15.35 -11.76 -2.23
C GLU A 263 13.93 -11.14 -2.27
N VAL A 264 13.72 -10.15 -3.12
CA VAL A 264 12.39 -9.54 -3.30
C VAL A 264 11.43 -10.54 -3.92
N GLU A 265 11.86 -11.29 -4.94
CA GLU A 265 11.02 -12.30 -5.59
C GLU A 265 10.62 -13.42 -4.62
N SER A 266 11.50 -13.82 -3.72
CA SER A 266 11.19 -14.77 -2.65
C SER A 266 10.10 -14.23 -1.72
N VAL A 267 10.19 -12.97 -1.29
CA VAL A 267 9.18 -12.33 -0.43
C VAL A 267 7.84 -12.17 -1.16
N VAL A 268 7.86 -11.89 -2.47
CA VAL A 268 6.64 -11.86 -3.30
C VAL A 268 6.01 -13.24 -3.37
N THR A 269 6.79 -14.30 -3.61
CA THR A 269 6.32 -15.70 -3.65
C THR A 269 5.65 -16.10 -2.32
N ASP A 270 6.30 -15.80 -1.20
CA ASP A 270 5.73 -16.05 0.13
C ASP A 270 4.45 -15.25 0.38
N THR A 271 4.37 -14.04 -0.18
CA THR A 271 3.17 -13.20 -0.07
C THR A 271 2.02 -13.78 -0.88
N VAL A 272 2.30 -14.33 -2.06
CA VAL A 272 1.31 -15.05 -2.86
C VAL A 272 0.78 -16.28 -2.10
N ALA A 273 1.64 -17.07 -1.48
CA ALA A 273 1.23 -18.21 -0.65
C ALA A 273 0.33 -17.78 0.53
N TRP A 274 0.64 -16.66 1.17
CA TRP A 274 -0.20 -16.08 2.22
C TRP A 274 -1.57 -15.64 1.67
N LEU A 275 -1.64 -14.99 0.52
CA LEU A 275 -2.89 -14.61 -0.13
C LEU A 275 -3.75 -15.85 -0.49
N GLU A 276 -3.12 -16.94 -0.94
CA GLU A 276 -3.81 -18.20 -1.20
C GLU A 276 -4.40 -18.82 0.08
N GLN A 277 -3.67 -18.76 1.18
CA GLN A 277 -4.17 -19.23 2.48
C GLN A 277 -5.40 -18.42 2.93
N LEU A 278 -5.37 -17.10 2.77
CA LEU A 278 -6.52 -16.25 3.05
C LEU A 278 -7.73 -16.59 2.19
N ALA A 279 -7.51 -16.88 0.91
CA ALA A 279 -8.59 -17.28 0.01
C ALA A 279 -9.25 -18.59 0.43
N ARG A 280 -8.48 -19.56 0.95
CA ARG A 280 -9.01 -20.83 1.48
C ARG A 280 -9.80 -20.63 2.77
N THR A 281 -9.20 -19.97 3.76
CA THR A 281 -9.85 -19.74 5.08
C THR A 281 -11.12 -18.89 5.01
N ALA A 282 -11.21 -17.98 4.07
CA ALA A 282 -12.42 -17.18 3.86
C ALA A 282 -13.55 -17.97 3.15
N ALA A 283 -13.23 -19.05 2.44
CA ALA A 283 -14.23 -19.93 1.85
C ALA A 283 -14.96 -20.80 2.88
N ASP A 284 -14.28 -21.12 3.98
CA ASP A 284 -14.77 -22.00 5.05
C ASP A 284 -15.60 -21.27 6.13
N ARG A 285 -15.71 -19.93 6.07
CA ARG A 285 -16.55 -19.16 6.99
C ARG A 285 -17.99 -19.19 6.51
N PRO A 286 -18.96 -19.67 7.32
CA PRO A 286 -20.38 -19.60 6.97
C PRO A 286 -20.79 -18.13 6.78
N ARG A 287 -21.62 -17.89 5.77
CA ARG A 287 -22.18 -16.55 5.42
C ARG A 287 -23.17 -16.08 6.47
#